data_04045c4caa2ffbea0a5833564c49bf57
#
_entry.id   04045c4caa2ffbea0a5833564c49bf57
#
_cell.length_a   1.000
_cell.length_b   1.000
_cell.length_c   1.000
_cell.angle_alpha   90.00
_cell.angle_beta   90.00
_cell.angle_gamma   90.00
#
_symmetry.space_group_name_H-M   'P 1'
#
loop_
_entity.id
_entity.type
_entity.pdbx_description
1 polymer ?
#
loop_
_entity_poly.entity_id
_entity_poly.type
_entity_poly.pdbx_seq_one_letter_code
_entity_poly.pdbx_strand_id
1 'polypeptide(L)'
;MLNSELYFVFPGNLNTNTGGYHYDRRVIKELRKMGSTIKTISLSEKFPFPDELALTHTEDVFSSIPDDSVVIVDGLAFGAMKNVIKLNKNRLYLVALCHHPLAMETGLNPSERELLLQSETYALKNADHVIVTSQNTRKILIEDFSISASQITVALPGTDRYPFAKC
;
A
#
# COMPACT_ATOMS: atom_id res chain seq x y z
N MET A 1 22.80 5.75 -12.47
CA MET A 1 21.43 5.27 -12.22
C MET A 1 21.49 4.41 -10.98
N LEU A 2 20.86 4.83 -9.90
CA LEU A 2 20.73 4.01 -8.69
C LEU A 2 19.96 2.76 -9.08
N ASN A 3 20.60 1.60 -9.00
CA ASN A 3 19.96 0.29 -9.22
C ASN A 3 19.21 -0.07 -7.94
N SER A 4 18.28 0.79 -7.51
CA SER A 4 17.45 0.53 -6.34
C SER A 4 16.51 -0.63 -6.67
N GLU A 5 16.56 -1.68 -5.86
CA GLU A 5 15.62 -2.80 -6.00
C GLU A 5 14.20 -2.34 -5.71
N LEU A 6 13.24 -2.80 -6.50
CA LEU A 6 11.83 -2.48 -6.34
C LEU A 6 11.09 -3.67 -5.73
N TYR A 7 10.47 -3.43 -4.61
CA TYR A 7 9.64 -4.39 -3.90
C TYR A 7 8.17 -3.98 -3.95
N PHE A 8 7.28 -4.97 -4.09
CA PHE A 8 5.84 -4.79 -3.95
C PHE A 8 5.34 -5.72 -2.84
N VAL A 9 4.86 -5.12 -1.75
CA VAL A 9 4.46 -5.81 -0.51
C VAL A 9 2.95 -5.71 -0.34
N PHE A 10 2.29 -6.83 -0.07
CA PHE A 10 0.83 -6.91 0.09
C PHE A 10 0.46 -7.98 1.12
N PRO A 11 -0.69 -7.88 1.79
CA PRO A 11 -1.15 -8.93 2.71
C PRO A 11 -1.84 -10.07 1.97
N GLY A 12 -1.74 -11.28 2.51
CA GLY A 12 -2.47 -12.46 2.03
C GLY A 12 -2.10 -12.91 0.62
N ASN A 13 -3.09 -13.30 -0.15
CA ASN A 13 -2.92 -13.84 -1.49
C ASN A 13 -3.32 -12.85 -2.58
N LEU A 14 -2.35 -12.38 -3.34
CA LEU A 14 -2.57 -11.44 -4.45
C LEU A 14 -3.57 -11.94 -5.52
N ASN A 15 -3.80 -13.27 -5.61
CA ASN A 15 -4.76 -13.86 -6.54
C ASN A 15 -6.21 -13.82 -6.04
N THR A 16 -6.45 -13.37 -4.80
CA THR A 16 -7.81 -13.16 -4.29
C THR A 16 -8.56 -12.16 -5.18
N ASN A 17 -9.82 -12.48 -5.48
CA ASN A 17 -10.62 -11.69 -6.43
C ASN A 17 -11.23 -10.46 -5.74
N THR A 18 -10.42 -9.44 -5.51
CA THR A 18 -10.83 -8.12 -4.99
C THR A 18 -10.42 -7.03 -5.96
N GLY A 19 -11.10 -5.87 -5.89
CA GLY A 19 -10.77 -4.71 -6.73
C GLY A 19 -9.33 -4.21 -6.51
N GLY A 20 -8.89 -4.13 -5.24
CA GLY A 20 -7.53 -3.72 -4.86
C GLY A 20 -6.48 -4.66 -5.47
N TYR A 21 -6.57 -5.96 -5.21
CA TYR A 21 -5.60 -6.92 -5.75
C TYR A 21 -5.65 -7.06 -7.28
N HIS A 22 -6.80 -6.78 -7.91
CA HIS A 22 -6.84 -6.71 -9.37
C HIS A 22 -5.98 -5.54 -9.87
N TYR A 23 -6.12 -4.38 -9.24
CA TYR A 23 -5.30 -3.20 -9.53
C TYR A 23 -3.80 -3.49 -9.29
N ASP A 24 -3.44 -4.06 -8.14
CA ASP A 24 -2.06 -4.36 -7.77
C ASP A 24 -1.39 -5.32 -8.77
N ARG A 25 -2.08 -6.40 -9.12
CA ARG A 25 -1.61 -7.33 -10.17
C ARG A 25 -1.35 -6.61 -11.50
N ARG A 26 -2.24 -5.67 -11.86
CA ARG A 26 -2.09 -4.92 -13.09
C ARG A 26 -0.88 -3.98 -13.03
N VAL A 27 -0.70 -3.25 -11.93
CA VAL A 27 0.46 -2.38 -11.71
C VAL A 27 1.76 -3.17 -11.81
N ILE A 28 1.87 -4.29 -11.09
CA ILE A 28 3.05 -5.16 -11.13
C ILE A 28 3.33 -5.64 -12.56
N LYS A 29 2.29 -6.09 -13.28
CA LYS A 29 2.40 -6.57 -14.66
C LYS A 29 2.91 -5.47 -15.61
N GLU A 30 2.35 -4.27 -15.52
CA GLU A 30 2.71 -3.16 -16.42
C GLU A 30 4.13 -2.64 -16.10
N LEU A 31 4.50 -2.50 -14.84
CA LEU A 31 5.87 -2.14 -14.46
C LEU A 31 6.90 -3.15 -14.96
N ARG A 32 6.60 -4.46 -14.88
CA ARG A 32 7.47 -5.51 -15.45
C ARG A 32 7.60 -5.40 -16.96
N LYS A 33 6.52 -5.09 -17.68
CA LYS A 33 6.56 -4.82 -19.13
C LYS A 33 7.41 -3.60 -19.49
N MET A 34 7.47 -2.61 -18.61
CA MET A 34 8.32 -1.42 -18.75
C MET A 34 9.79 -1.68 -18.43
N GLY A 35 10.14 -2.94 -18.10
CA GLY A 35 11.52 -3.35 -17.81
C GLY A 35 11.92 -3.28 -16.33
N SER A 36 10.98 -3.00 -15.42
CA SER A 36 11.27 -3.00 -13.99
C SER A 36 11.36 -4.41 -13.44
N THR A 37 12.42 -4.70 -12.66
CA THR A 37 12.51 -5.94 -11.87
C THR A 37 11.82 -5.71 -10.53
N ILE A 38 10.69 -6.41 -10.31
CA ILE A 38 9.90 -6.27 -9.08
C ILE A 38 9.90 -7.59 -8.33
N LYS A 39 10.36 -7.55 -7.08
CA LYS A 39 10.22 -8.61 -6.10
C LYS A 39 8.89 -8.44 -5.36
N THR A 40 8.08 -9.47 -5.31
CA THR A 40 6.79 -9.45 -4.61
C THR A 40 6.90 -10.18 -3.28
N ILE A 41 6.35 -9.60 -2.21
CA ILE A 41 6.38 -10.16 -0.86
C ILE A 41 4.95 -10.19 -0.32
N SER A 42 4.51 -11.37 0.12
CA SER A 42 3.24 -11.57 0.79
C SER A 42 3.44 -11.49 2.31
N LEU A 43 2.64 -10.66 2.97
CA LEU A 43 2.53 -10.59 4.43
C LEU A 43 1.33 -11.42 4.93
N SER A 44 1.14 -11.46 6.24
CA SER A 44 -0.01 -12.12 6.85
C SER A 44 -1.34 -11.58 6.31
N GLU A 45 -2.31 -12.46 6.07
CA GLU A 45 -3.69 -12.10 5.71
C GLU A 45 -4.48 -11.44 6.85
N LYS A 46 -3.91 -11.39 8.07
CA LYS A 46 -4.53 -10.75 9.23
C LYS A 46 -4.55 -9.23 9.18
N PHE A 47 -3.82 -8.60 8.25
CA PHE A 47 -3.95 -7.16 8.04
C PHE A 47 -5.36 -6.80 7.53
N PRO A 48 -5.94 -5.71 8.03
CA PRO A 48 -5.36 -4.62 8.82
C PRO A 48 -5.38 -4.80 10.35
N PHE A 49 -5.70 -5.97 10.88
CA PHE A 49 -5.67 -6.27 12.31
C PHE A 49 -4.65 -7.39 12.63
N PRO A 50 -3.34 -7.12 12.39
CA PRO A 50 -2.30 -8.11 12.61
C PRO A 50 -2.13 -8.43 14.09
N ASP A 51 -1.92 -9.71 14.40
CA ASP A 51 -1.44 -10.12 15.72
C ASP A 51 0.07 -9.92 15.86
N GLU A 52 0.61 -10.21 17.05
CA GLU A 52 2.02 -10.05 17.36
C GLU A 52 2.93 -10.87 16.42
N LEU A 53 2.54 -12.09 16.09
CA LEU A 53 3.31 -12.95 15.17
C LEU A 53 3.34 -12.36 13.75
N ALA A 54 2.22 -11.82 13.28
CA ALA A 54 2.16 -11.17 11.97
C ALA A 54 3.04 -9.91 11.93
N LEU A 55 3.05 -9.12 13.02
CA LEU A 55 3.91 -7.94 13.13
C LEU A 55 5.39 -8.29 13.18
N THR A 56 5.78 -9.27 14.01
CA THR A 56 7.17 -9.75 14.10
C THR A 56 7.66 -10.26 12.75
N HIS A 57 6.86 -11.10 12.08
CA HIS A 57 7.20 -11.57 10.73
C HIS A 57 7.36 -10.40 9.74
N THR A 58 6.50 -9.37 9.85
CA THR A 58 6.61 -8.19 8.99
C THR A 58 7.89 -7.40 9.26
N GLU A 59 8.30 -7.26 10.52
CA GLU A 59 9.56 -6.62 10.91
C GLU A 59 10.76 -7.39 10.34
N ASP A 60 10.77 -8.72 10.44
CA ASP A 60 11.82 -9.58 9.87
C ASP A 60 11.91 -9.44 8.35
N VAL A 61 10.76 -9.45 7.66
CA VAL A 61 10.69 -9.24 6.21
C VAL A 61 11.30 -7.90 5.84
N PHE A 62 10.85 -6.82 6.48
CA PHE A 62 11.35 -5.48 6.16
C PHE A 62 12.83 -5.32 6.48
N SER A 63 13.32 -5.90 7.58
CA SER A 63 14.74 -5.84 7.93
C SER A 63 15.64 -6.57 6.92
N SER A 64 15.11 -7.54 6.18
CA SER A 64 15.82 -8.26 5.12
C SER A 64 15.91 -7.50 3.78
N ILE A 65 15.11 -6.43 3.60
CA ILE A 65 15.14 -5.61 2.39
C ILE A 65 16.40 -4.72 2.44
N PRO A 66 17.22 -4.68 1.38
CA PRO A 66 18.41 -3.83 1.33
C PRO A 66 18.08 -2.34 1.49
N ASP A 67 19.00 -1.60 2.10
CA ASP A 67 18.90 -0.14 2.21
C ASP A 67 18.76 0.51 0.82
N ASP A 68 18.16 1.69 0.76
CA ASP A 68 17.88 2.46 -0.46
C ASP A 68 16.93 1.77 -1.47
N SER A 69 16.32 0.63 -1.09
CA SER A 69 15.29 -0.02 -1.91
C SER A 69 14.00 0.80 -1.94
N VAL A 70 13.31 0.75 -3.07
CA VAL A 70 11.94 1.29 -3.20
C VAL A 70 10.94 0.19 -2.83
N VAL A 71 10.08 0.48 -1.85
CA VAL A 71 9.10 -0.48 -1.35
C VAL A 71 7.69 0.07 -1.48
N ILE A 72 6.95 -0.43 -2.45
CA ILE A 72 5.51 -0.14 -2.61
C ILE A 72 4.75 -1.11 -1.71
N VAL A 73 3.91 -0.59 -0.84
CA VAL A 73 3.12 -1.42 0.10
C VAL A 73 1.64 -1.14 -0.07
N ASP A 74 0.85 -2.20 -0.24
CA ASP A 74 -0.62 -2.13 -0.26
C ASP A 74 -1.16 -1.50 1.03
N GLY A 75 -2.18 -0.66 0.89
CA GLY A 75 -2.74 0.15 1.98
C GLY A 75 -3.27 -0.66 3.15
N LEU A 76 -3.79 -1.88 2.92
CA LEU A 76 -4.25 -2.77 3.99
C LEU A 76 -3.15 -3.09 5.00
N ALA A 77 -1.91 -3.26 4.53
CA ALA A 77 -0.77 -3.48 5.42
C ALA A 77 -0.15 -2.16 5.87
N PHE A 78 0.07 -1.21 4.94
CA PHE A 78 0.80 0.03 5.22
C PHE A 78 0.21 0.82 6.38
N GLY A 79 -1.11 1.04 6.38
CA GLY A 79 -1.80 1.81 7.41
C GLY A 79 -1.81 1.14 8.79
N ALA A 80 -1.59 -0.17 8.86
CA ALA A 80 -1.66 -0.94 10.11
C ALA A 80 -0.29 -1.34 10.68
N MET A 81 0.84 -0.93 10.07
CA MET A 81 2.19 -1.35 10.48
C MET A 81 3.07 -0.18 10.94
N LYS A 82 2.53 0.70 11.78
CA LYS A 82 3.17 1.91 12.30
C LYS A 82 4.62 1.70 12.78
N ASN A 83 4.89 0.63 13.55
CA ASN A 83 6.22 0.37 14.09
C ASN A 83 7.22 -0.02 12.99
N VAL A 84 6.80 -0.84 12.02
CA VAL A 84 7.62 -1.22 10.87
C VAL A 84 8.02 0.01 10.05
N ILE A 85 7.05 0.92 9.79
CA ILE A 85 7.33 2.19 9.12
C ILE A 85 8.35 3.02 9.91
N LYS A 86 8.15 3.15 11.22
CA LYS A 86 9.07 3.91 12.10
C LYS A 86 10.51 3.41 12.02
N LEU A 87 10.70 2.09 11.99
CA LEU A 87 12.02 1.46 11.94
C LEU A 87 12.71 1.58 10.58
N ASN A 88 11.93 1.69 9.50
CA ASN A 88 12.44 1.56 8.13
C ASN A 88 12.45 2.86 7.32
N LYS A 89 11.74 3.90 7.72
CA LYS A 89 11.57 5.17 6.95
C LYS A 89 12.86 5.93 6.64
N ASN A 90 13.96 5.67 7.33
CA ASN A 90 15.23 6.37 7.09
C ASN A 90 16.20 5.56 6.21
N ARG A 91 15.84 4.32 5.87
CA ARG A 91 16.70 3.43 5.06
C ARG A 91 16.02 2.89 3.81
N LEU A 92 14.67 2.89 3.77
CA LEU A 92 13.89 2.49 2.60
C LEU A 92 13.13 3.68 2.04
N TYR A 93 12.93 3.70 0.72
CA TYR A 93 11.99 4.63 0.09
C TYR A 93 10.60 4.02 0.10
N LEU A 94 9.77 4.44 1.06
CA LEU A 94 8.47 3.86 1.35
C LEU A 94 7.36 4.53 0.56
N VAL A 95 6.65 3.75 -0.27
CA VAL A 95 5.52 4.20 -1.07
C VAL A 95 4.25 3.49 -0.61
N ALA A 96 3.28 4.25 -0.11
CA ALA A 96 1.96 3.70 0.23
C ALA A 96 1.08 3.64 -1.03
N LEU A 97 0.44 2.51 -1.29
CA LEU A 97 -0.60 2.38 -2.32
C LEU A 97 -1.97 2.30 -1.63
N CYS A 98 -2.64 3.43 -1.51
CA CYS A 98 -3.91 3.55 -0.78
C CYS A 98 -5.09 3.51 -1.75
N HIS A 99 -5.83 2.40 -1.76
CA HIS A 99 -7.08 2.25 -2.51
C HIS A 99 -8.22 3.00 -1.82
N HIS A 100 -8.36 2.79 -0.52
CA HIS A 100 -9.32 3.45 0.37
C HIS A 100 -8.71 3.54 1.77
N PRO A 101 -8.89 4.64 2.51
CA PRO A 101 -8.36 4.73 3.87
C PRO A 101 -8.99 3.71 4.81
N LEU A 102 -8.16 2.99 5.57
CA LEU A 102 -8.61 1.92 6.48
C LEU A 102 -9.63 2.43 7.51
N ALA A 103 -9.37 3.60 8.10
CA ALA A 103 -10.25 4.18 9.10
C ALA A 103 -11.64 4.58 8.56
N MET A 104 -11.80 4.62 7.23
CA MET A 104 -13.08 4.94 6.55
C MET A 104 -13.84 3.69 6.10
N GLU A 105 -13.30 2.49 6.36
CA GLU A 105 -13.98 1.23 6.02
C GLU A 105 -15.30 1.08 6.78
N THR A 106 -16.25 0.42 6.14
CA THR A 106 -17.55 0.10 6.75
C THR A 106 -17.43 -1.07 7.73
N GLY A 107 -18.25 -1.06 8.78
CA GLY A 107 -18.30 -2.18 9.74
C GLY A 107 -17.30 -2.09 10.89
N LEU A 108 -16.43 -1.08 10.92
CA LEU A 108 -15.53 -0.83 12.04
C LEU A 108 -16.31 -0.36 13.27
N ASN A 109 -15.99 -0.91 14.44
CA ASN A 109 -16.43 -0.32 15.69
C ASN A 109 -15.63 0.97 16.01
N PRO A 110 -16.09 1.82 16.96
CA PRO A 110 -15.41 3.08 17.26
C PRO A 110 -13.93 2.93 17.67
N SER A 111 -13.59 1.87 18.43
CA SER A 111 -12.22 1.62 18.89
C SER A 111 -11.31 1.18 17.76
N GLU A 112 -11.79 0.32 16.87
CA GLU A 112 -11.06 -0.10 15.67
C GLU A 112 -10.80 1.08 14.73
N ARG A 113 -11.81 1.92 14.51
CA ARG A 113 -11.69 3.13 13.69
C ARG A 113 -10.63 4.07 14.23
N GLU A 114 -10.66 4.36 15.53
CA GLU A 114 -9.68 5.24 16.16
C GLU A 114 -8.26 4.66 16.07
N LEU A 115 -8.10 3.36 16.33
CA LEU A 115 -6.82 2.67 16.21
C LEU A 115 -6.24 2.78 14.80
N LEU A 116 -7.06 2.48 13.79
CA LEU A 116 -6.65 2.55 12.38
C LEU A 116 -6.38 3.99 11.96
N LEU A 117 -7.19 4.96 12.38
CA LEU A 117 -6.98 6.37 12.06
C LEU A 117 -5.62 6.86 12.57
N GLN A 118 -5.27 6.54 13.81
CA GLN A 118 -3.98 6.92 14.39
C GLN A 118 -2.80 6.23 13.71
N SER A 119 -2.90 4.91 13.48
CA SER A 119 -1.85 4.13 12.85
C SER A 119 -1.63 4.56 11.40
N GLU A 120 -2.71 4.64 10.62
CA GLU A 120 -2.66 4.99 9.20
C GLU A 120 -2.20 6.42 8.99
N THR A 121 -2.69 7.39 9.80
CA THR A 121 -2.22 8.78 9.73
C THR A 121 -0.71 8.86 9.98
N TYR A 122 -0.22 8.15 10.99
CA TYR A 122 1.23 8.10 11.25
C TYR A 122 2.00 7.50 10.07
N ALA A 123 1.54 6.35 9.57
CA ALA A 123 2.20 5.66 8.47
C ALA A 123 2.26 6.52 7.21
N LEU A 124 1.14 7.10 6.78
CA LEU A 124 1.04 7.94 5.60
C LEU A 124 1.89 9.21 5.69
N LYS A 125 1.95 9.86 6.87
CA LYS A 125 2.82 11.04 7.11
C LYS A 125 4.32 10.71 7.05
N ASN A 126 4.69 9.45 7.24
CA ASN A 126 6.08 8.99 7.20
C ASN A 126 6.39 8.17 5.93
N ALA A 127 5.47 8.11 4.97
CA ALA A 127 5.76 7.61 3.63
C ALA A 127 6.53 8.67 2.84
N ASP A 128 7.46 8.26 1.99
CA ASP A 128 8.12 9.16 1.04
C ASP A 128 7.15 9.59 -0.05
N HIS A 129 6.23 8.70 -0.43
CA HIS A 129 5.19 8.99 -1.40
C HIS A 129 3.92 8.18 -1.16
N VAL A 130 2.77 8.71 -1.61
CA VAL A 130 1.47 8.04 -1.52
C VAL A 130 0.85 7.99 -2.91
N ILE A 131 0.52 6.80 -3.37
CA ILE A 131 -0.24 6.57 -4.59
C ILE A 131 -1.69 6.28 -4.19
N VAL A 132 -2.63 7.00 -4.77
CA VAL A 132 -4.06 6.75 -4.58
C VAL A 132 -4.75 6.42 -5.89
N THR A 133 -5.83 5.64 -5.83
CA THR A 133 -6.54 5.16 -7.03
C THR A 133 -7.69 6.06 -7.45
N SER A 134 -7.98 7.14 -6.71
CA SER A 134 -9.04 8.09 -7.04
C SER A 134 -8.77 9.50 -6.56
N GLN A 135 -9.39 10.49 -7.20
CA GLN A 135 -9.38 11.87 -6.73
C GLN A 135 -10.10 12.04 -5.38
N ASN A 136 -11.13 11.21 -5.13
CA ASN A 136 -11.83 11.22 -3.87
C ASN A 136 -10.93 10.77 -2.72
N THR A 137 -10.19 9.66 -2.88
CA THR A 137 -9.20 9.20 -1.90
C THR A 137 -8.14 10.28 -1.65
N ARG A 138 -7.63 10.92 -2.73
CA ARG A 138 -6.69 12.05 -2.59
C ARG A 138 -7.26 13.16 -1.70
N LYS A 139 -8.51 13.57 -1.95
CA LYS A 139 -9.18 14.61 -1.18
C LYS A 139 -9.28 14.24 0.30
N ILE A 140 -9.74 13.03 0.61
CA ILE A 140 -9.84 12.51 1.98
C ILE A 140 -8.47 12.55 2.69
N LEU A 141 -7.41 12.07 2.04
CA LEU A 141 -6.08 12.06 2.66
C LEU A 141 -5.56 13.47 2.97
N ILE A 142 -5.89 14.45 2.15
CA ILE A 142 -5.50 15.85 2.39
C ILE A 142 -6.32 16.44 3.54
N GLU A 143 -7.66 16.29 3.51
CA GLU A 143 -8.58 16.97 4.42
C GLU A 143 -8.63 16.30 5.79
N ASP A 144 -8.73 14.98 5.85
CA ASP A 144 -8.97 14.24 7.10
C ASP A 144 -7.68 13.69 7.73
N PHE A 145 -6.67 13.35 6.91
CA PHE A 145 -5.38 12.81 7.40
C PHE A 145 -4.26 13.85 7.41
N SER A 146 -4.49 15.05 6.87
CA SER A 146 -3.49 16.13 6.77
C SER A 146 -2.21 15.68 6.03
N ILE A 147 -2.36 14.92 4.95
CA ILE A 147 -1.25 14.53 4.08
C ILE A 147 -1.00 15.63 3.06
N SER A 148 0.26 15.98 2.82
CA SER A 148 0.61 17.02 1.84
C SER A 148 0.18 16.63 0.43
N ALA A 149 -0.47 17.56 -0.28
CA ALA A 149 -0.87 17.34 -1.67
C ALA A 149 0.30 17.02 -2.62
N SER A 150 1.50 17.50 -2.30
CA SER A 150 2.74 17.22 -3.06
C SER A 150 3.26 15.79 -2.86
N GLN A 151 2.86 15.13 -1.78
CA GLN A 151 3.23 13.76 -1.46
C GLN A 151 2.32 12.74 -2.18
N ILE A 152 1.19 13.18 -2.76
CA ILE A 152 0.17 12.28 -3.30
C ILE A 152 0.12 12.33 -4.83
N THR A 153 0.21 11.16 -5.46
CA THR A 153 -0.07 10.97 -6.88
C THR A 153 -1.36 10.16 -7.06
N VAL A 154 -2.21 10.60 -7.98
CA VAL A 154 -3.41 9.84 -8.37
C VAL A 154 -3.09 8.98 -9.59
N ALA A 155 -3.16 7.67 -9.43
CA ALA A 155 -3.02 6.68 -10.50
C ALA A 155 -4.35 5.95 -10.69
N LEU A 156 -5.20 6.46 -11.58
CA LEU A 156 -6.53 5.92 -11.81
C LEU A 156 -6.47 4.50 -12.37
N PRO A 157 -7.39 3.59 -11.96
CA PRO A 157 -7.50 2.28 -12.57
C PRO A 157 -7.88 2.41 -14.05
N GLY A 158 -7.18 1.66 -14.89
CA GLY A 158 -7.52 1.50 -16.30
C GLY A 158 -8.51 0.36 -16.50
N THR A 159 -9.17 0.34 -17.65
CA THR A 159 -10.02 -0.75 -18.11
C THR A 159 -9.46 -1.38 -19.38
N ASP A 160 -9.52 -2.71 -19.48
CA ASP A 160 -9.20 -3.39 -20.74
C ASP A 160 -10.32 -3.13 -21.76
N ARG A 161 -9.93 -2.98 -23.02
CA ARG A 161 -10.90 -2.94 -24.12
C ARG A 161 -11.44 -4.34 -24.34
N TYR A 162 -12.72 -4.54 -24.09
CA TYR A 162 -13.42 -5.78 -24.46
C TYR A 162 -14.01 -5.64 -25.87
N PRO A 163 -14.04 -6.74 -26.65
CA PRO A 163 -14.75 -6.73 -27.91
C PRO A 163 -16.23 -6.44 -27.68
N PHE A 164 -16.85 -5.71 -28.62
CA PHE A 164 -18.30 -5.49 -28.55
C PHE A 164 -19.04 -6.83 -28.55
N ALA A 165 -20.13 -6.91 -27.78
CA ALA A 165 -21.02 -8.05 -27.82
C ALA A 165 -21.51 -8.25 -29.26
N LYS A 166 -21.35 -9.46 -29.79
CA LYS A 166 -21.96 -9.84 -31.04
C LYS A 166 -23.42 -10.25 -30.76
N CYS A 167 -24.39 -9.48 -31.26
CA CYS A 167 -25.80 -9.86 -31.26
C CYS A 167 -26.04 -10.99 -32.25
#